data_2e330a0e982e3ac1197aa97398aad781
#
_entry.id   2e330a0e982e3ac1197aa97398aad781
#
_cell.length_a   1.000
_cell.length_b   1.000
_cell.length_c   1.000
_cell.angle_alpha   90.00
_cell.angle_beta   90.00
_cell.angle_gamma   90.00
#
_symmetry.space_group_name_H-M   'P 1'
#
loop_
_entity.id
_entity.type
_entity.pdbx_description
1 polymer ?
#
loop_
_entity_poly.entity_id
_entity_poly.type
_entity_poly.pdbx_seq_one_letter_code
_entity_poly.pdbx_strand_id
1 'polypeptide(L)'
;MDKKYVQGRVEHEGFSFMTITLPGFGKDFEKSLDRGRTDHNLFQGFPWQAGLPRFLGGFLGLVFDRASGVLLSDPDIDAILAIRQITLMFGKIALKCSKERERAAMVGFVQCEKEVRDADARIPDQLWSDFRRVGAMLYAEAFTDVDREIYEGRLLPKHGPGATADKLRGNAKFRQDTWPSRLERYFPMGEYLIPNYRYYGSLESIDLLEPGSETPVSVVSVPKTLKTPRIIGIEPTAMQYSQQAIADSLWIALKKVDYLRAMLGHTDQPVNNQLACEGSRTGKLATLDLSEASDRVSNQHVRNLLRNHVHLHDAVDACRSRKADVPGEGIIRLAKFATMGSALCFPVEAMVFLTMIFVGIERELNTSLSRRIISDFVGQVRVF
;
A
#
# COMPACT_ATOMS: atom_id res chain seq x y z
N MET A 1 -17.55 37.17 -6.55
CA MET A 1 -16.87 37.27 -5.23
C MET A 1 -15.81 36.18 -5.10
N ASP A 2 -16.16 34.93 -5.31
CA ASP A 2 -15.26 33.79 -5.12
C ASP A 2 -14.03 33.76 -6.06
N LYS A 3 -14.18 34.15 -7.34
CA LYS A 3 -13.05 34.27 -8.27
C LYS A 3 -11.97 35.24 -7.74
N LYS A 4 -12.35 36.41 -7.23
CA LYS A 4 -11.39 37.38 -6.65
C LYS A 4 -10.78 36.84 -5.36
N TYR A 5 -11.54 36.11 -4.55
CA TYR A 5 -11.04 35.47 -3.33
C TYR A 5 -9.98 34.41 -3.68
N VAL A 6 -10.26 33.52 -4.64
CA VAL A 6 -9.29 32.51 -5.09
C VAL A 6 -8.03 33.18 -5.65
N GLN A 7 -8.19 34.21 -6.50
CA GLN A 7 -7.06 34.94 -7.08
C GLN A 7 -6.16 35.55 -5.98
N GLY A 8 -6.72 36.27 -5.02
CA GLY A 8 -5.95 36.85 -3.92
C GLY A 8 -5.25 35.81 -3.05
N ARG A 9 -5.91 34.66 -2.80
CA ARG A 9 -5.30 33.55 -2.03
C ARG A 9 -4.16 32.89 -2.81
N VAL A 10 -4.31 32.73 -4.13
CA VAL A 10 -3.22 32.18 -5.01
C VAL A 10 -2.04 33.13 -5.10
N GLU A 11 -2.27 34.44 -5.17
CA GLU A 11 -1.20 35.46 -5.12
C GLU A 11 -0.41 35.40 -3.80
N HIS A 12 -1.06 35.10 -2.68
CA HIS A 12 -0.46 35.05 -1.35
C HIS A 12 0.15 33.69 -0.98
N GLU A 13 -0.56 32.57 -1.26
CA GLU A 13 -0.19 31.21 -0.86
C GLU A 13 0.39 30.38 -2.02
N GLY A 14 0.42 30.95 -3.23
CA GLY A 14 0.84 30.24 -4.44
C GLY A 14 -0.07 29.05 -4.78
N PHE A 15 0.47 28.08 -5.50
CA PHE A 15 -0.26 26.86 -5.87
C PHE A 15 -0.70 26.01 -4.67
N SER A 16 -0.14 26.24 -3.48
CA SER A 16 -0.56 25.53 -2.27
C SER A 16 -2.04 25.76 -1.96
N PHE A 17 -2.57 26.96 -2.21
CA PHE A 17 -3.99 27.21 -2.04
C PHE A 17 -4.85 26.27 -2.89
N MET A 18 -4.54 26.12 -4.18
CA MET A 18 -5.31 25.29 -5.09
C MET A 18 -5.13 23.79 -4.83
N THR A 19 -3.92 23.35 -4.47
CA THR A 19 -3.58 21.92 -4.43
C THR A 19 -3.65 21.30 -3.03
N ILE A 20 -3.71 22.12 -1.98
CA ILE A 20 -3.79 21.69 -0.58
C ILE A 20 -5.01 22.27 0.11
N THR A 21 -5.14 23.62 0.11
CA THR A 21 -6.18 24.31 0.87
C THR A 21 -7.57 24.06 0.29
N LEU A 22 -7.76 24.18 -1.04
CA LEU A 22 -9.04 23.88 -1.68
C LEU A 22 -9.44 22.40 -1.52
N PRO A 23 -8.57 21.39 -1.77
CA PRO A 23 -8.91 20.01 -1.46
C PRO A 23 -9.24 19.74 0.01
N GLY A 24 -8.62 20.48 0.94
CA GLY A 24 -8.98 20.47 2.35
C GLY A 24 -10.43 20.91 2.57
N PHE A 25 -10.81 22.04 1.96
CA PHE A 25 -12.20 22.52 1.96
C PHE A 25 -13.17 21.48 1.40
N GLY A 26 -12.83 20.84 0.26
CA GLY A 26 -13.65 19.80 -0.34
C GLY A 26 -13.86 18.58 0.58
N LYS A 27 -12.81 18.15 1.28
CA LYS A 27 -12.93 17.08 2.28
C LYS A 27 -13.78 17.47 3.49
N ASP A 28 -13.68 18.71 3.94
CA ASP A 28 -14.50 19.21 5.03
C ASP A 28 -15.97 19.36 4.62
N PHE A 29 -16.22 19.68 3.35
CA PHE A 29 -17.55 19.63 2.78
C PHE A 29 -18.13 18.19 2.76
N GLU A 30 -17.34 17.18 2.32
CA GLU A 30 -17.75 15.77 2.37
C GLU A 30 -18.07 15.33 3.80
N LYS A 31 -17.25 15.69 4.78
CA LYS A 31 -17.52 15.42 6.20
C LYS A 31 -18.80 16.13 6.70
N SER A 32 -19.10 17.31 6.17
CA SER A 32 -20.31 18.05 6.53
C SER A 32 -21.56 17.34 5.99
N LEU A 33 -21.48 16.76 4.81
CA LEU A 33 -22.57 15.92 4.26
C LEU A 33 -22.80 14.67 5.14
N ASP A 34 -21.74 13.96 5.53
CA ASP A 34 -21.81 12.78 6.39
C ASP A 34 -22.41 13.11 7.77
N ARG A 35 -22.08 14.28 8.33
CA ARG A 35 -22.59 14.74 9.64
C ARG A 35 -23.98 15.37 9.59
N GLY A 36 -24.51 15.60 8.39
CA GLY A 36 -25.75 16.31 8.18
C GLY A 36 -25.70 17.80 8.57
N ARG A 37 -24.50 18.36 8.78
CA ARG A 37 -24.32 19.78 9.12
C ARG A 37 -22.88 20.26 8.93
N THR A 38 -22.72 21.56 8.71
CA THR A 38 -21.44 22.26 8.81
C THR A 38 -21.03 22.50 10.26
N ASP A 39 -19.73 22.63 10.52
CA ASP A 39 -19.17 22.85 11.84
C ASP A 39 -17.98 23.85 11.74
N HIS A 40 -17.84 24.74 12.71
CA HIS A 40 -16.72 25.69 12.79
C HIS A 40 -15.36 25.04 12.99
N ASN A 41 -15.30 23.78 13.41
CA ASN A 41 -14.08 22.97 13.43
C ASN A 41 -13.61 22.52 12.04
N LEU A 42 -14.49 22.62 11.03
CA LEU A 42 -14.20 22.40 9.63
C LEU A 42 -13.94 23.73 8.92
N PHE A 43 -13.45 23.66 7.68
CA PHE A 43 -13.20 24.82 6.82
C PHE A 43 -12.23 25.84 7.42
N GLN A 44 -11.20 25.36 8.10
CA GLN A 44 -10.18 26.20 8.72
C GLN A 44 -9.52 27.14 7.71
N GLY A 45 -9.37 28.42 8.08
CA GLY A 45 -8.81 29.46 7.22
C GLY A 45 -9.79 30.04 6.18
N PHE A 46 -11.09 29.69 6.25
CA PHE A 46 -12.14 30.31 5.46
C PHE A 46 -13.08 31.13 6.34
N PRO A 47 -13.36 32.41 5.95
CA PRO A 47 -14.33 33.25 6.67
C PRO A 47 -15.73 32.67 6.62
N TRP A 48 -16.46 32.83 7.72
CA TRP A 48 -17.85 32.37 7.86
C TRP A 48 -18.85 33.52 7.74
N GLN A 49 -20.07 33.17 7.35
CA GLN A 49 -21.23 34.02 7.40
C GLN A 49 -22.42 33.22 7.89
N ALA A 50 -22.90 33.51 9.09
CA ALA A 50 -23.86 32.68 9.80
C ALA A 50 -23.42 31.21 9.89
N GLY A 51 -24.22 30.24 9.50
CA GLY A 51 -23.93 28.82 9.56
C GLY A 51 -23.02 28.28 8.44
N LEU A 52 -22.54 29.10 7.49
CA LEU A 52 -21.79 28.62 6.31
C LEU A 52 -20.50 29.41 6.06
N PRO A 53 -19.46 28.76 5.48
CA PRO A 53 -18.33 29.46 4.87
C PRO A 53 -18.78 30.44 3.78
N ARG A 54 -18.15 31.62 3.73
CA ARG A 54 -18.44 32.64 2.69
C ARG A 54 -18.01 32.17 1.29
N PHE A 55 -16.89 31.44 1.21
CA PHE A 55 -16.41 30.86 -0.03
C PHE A 55 -17.37 29.79 -0.52
N LEU A 56 -17.76 29.85 -1.79
CA LEU A 56 -18.80 29.01 -2.42
C LEU A 56 -20.16 29.06 -1.69
N GLY A 57 -20.40 30.11 -0.90
CA GLY A 57 -21.64 30.26 -0.10
C GLY A 57 -22.93 30.28 -0.92
N GLY A 58 -22.83 30.60 -2.23
CA GLY A 58 -23.97 30.45 -3.17
C GLY A 58 -24.36 28.99 -3.36
N PHE A 59 -23.39 28.13 -3.64
CA PHE A 59 -23.61 26.68 -3.78
C PHE A 59 -23.91 26.02 -2.44
N LEU A 60 -23.16 26.36 -1.39
CA LEU A 60 -23.39 25.81 -0.04
C LEU A 60 -24.81 26.05 0.46
N GLY A 61 -25.38 27.22 0.17
CA GLY A 61 -26.77 27.55 0.56
C GLY A 61 -27.85 26.81 -0.23
N LEU A 62 -27.50 26.04 -1.27
CA LEU A 62 -28.37 25.09 -1.96
C LEU A 62 -28.30 23.69 -1.36
N VAL A 63 -27.34 23.45 -0.46
CA VAL A 63 -27.08 22.16 0.17
C VAL A 63 -27.40 22.20 1.67
N PHE A 64 -27.05 23.30 2.33
CA PHE A 64 -27.26 23.50 3.78
C PHE A 64 -28.06 24.76 4.05
N ASP A 65 -28.84 24.77 5.14
CA ASP A 65 -29.50 25.96 5.64
C ASP A 65 -28.47 27.04 6.04
N ARG A 66 -28.66 28.26 5.55
CA ARG A 66 -27.68 29.35 5.71
C ARG A 66 -27.51 29.82 7.17
N ALA A 67 -28.54 29.68 7.96
CA ALA A 67 -28.51 30.18 9.35
C ALA A 67 -27.93 29.14 10.29
N SER A 68 -28.38 27.89 10.18
CA SER A 68 -28.04 26.81 11.11
C SER A 68 -26.89 25.93 10.62
N GLY A 69 -26.59 25.92 9.31
CA GLY A 69 -25.62 24.99 8.70
C GLY A 69 -26.12 23.55 8.62
N VAL A 70 -27.40 23.29 8.88
CA VAL A 70 -27.98 21.94 8.81
C VAL A 70 -28.25 21.57 7.35
N LEU A 71 -28.02 20.31 6.99
CA LEU A 71 -28.28 19.76 5.66
C LEU A 71 -29.77 19.90 5.33
N LEU A 72 -30.07 20.41 4.15
CA LEU A 72 -31.46 20.53 3.68
C LEU A 72 -32.05 19.13 3.47
N SER A 73 -33.39 19.02 3.59
CA SER A 73 -34.11 17.77 3.33
C SER A 73 -34.03 17.33 1.86
N ASP A 74 -33.91 18.30 0.95
CA ASP A 74 -33.74 18.11 -0.49
C ASP A 74 -32.56 18.96 -0.99
N PRO A 75 -31.31 18.50 -0.80
CA PRO A 75 -30.13 19.25 -1.20
C PRO A 75 -29.93 19.18 -2.72
N ASP A 76 -29.50 20.26 -3.32
CA ASP A 76 -29.20 20.34 -4.74
C ASP A 76 -27.94 19.52 -5.09
N ILE A 77 -28.13 18.46 -5.86
CA ILE A 77 -27.07 17.51 -6.25
C ILE A 77 -26.06 18.14 -7.21
N ASP A 78 -26.49 19.04 -8.09
CA ASP A 78 -25.59 19.75 -9.01
C ASP A 78 -24.68 20.72 -8.24
N ALA A 79 -25.21 21.37 -7.20
CA ALA A 79 -24.37 22.19 -6.30
C ALA A 79 -23.35 21.34 -5.55
N ILE A 80 -23.73 20.15 -5.06
CA ILE A 80 -22.78 19.19 -4.44
C ILE A 80 -21.68 18.82 -5.44
N LEU A 81 -22.05 18.45 -6.66
CA LEU A 81 -21.11 18.10 -7.72
C LEU A 81 -20.17 19.28 -8.04
N ALA A 82 -20.72 20.49 -8.20
CA ALA A 82 -19.95 21.68 -8.51
C ALA A 82 -18.93 22.01 -7.40
N ILE A 83 -19.32 21.95 -6.12
CA ILE A 83 -18.41 22.17 -4.99
C ILE A 83 -17.27 21.16 -5.03
N ARG A 84 -17.56 19.87 -5.19
CA ARG A 84 -16.55 18.80 -5.25
C ARG A 84 -15.60 18.99 -6.43
N GLN A 85 -16.11 19.30 -7.62
CA GLN A 85 -15.29 19.53 -8.81
C GLN A 85 -14.35 20.73 -8.61
N ILE A 86 -14.85 21.86 -8.15
CA ILE A 86 -14.05 23.08 -7.95
C ILE A 86 -12.96 22.85 -6.91
N THR A 87 -13.27 22.16 -5.82
CA THR A 87 -12.37 22.05 -4.68
C THR A 87 -11.39 20.89 -4.76
N LEU A 88 -11.77 19.75 -5.35
CA LEU A 88 -10.94 18.54 -5.33
C LEU A 88 -10.07 18.38 -6.59
N MET A 89 -10.42 19.00 -7.71
CA MET A 89 -9.78 18.81 -9.01
C MET A 89 -8.25 18.98 -8.96
N PHE A 90 -7.78 20.04 -8.33
CA PHE A 90 -6.35 20.38 -8.30
C PHE A 90 -5.53 19.54 -7.32
N GLY A 91 -6.16 18.83 -6.40
CA GLY A 91 -5.47 18.00 -5.40
C GLY A 91 -4.72 16.80 -5.98
N LYS A 92 -5.00 16.43 -7.24
CA LYS A 92 -4.36 15.29 -7.93
C LYS A 92 -3.23 15.70 -8.87
N ILE A 93 -2.92 17.00 -9.01
CA ILE A 93 -1.83 17.46 -9.86
C ILE A 93 -0.49 17.00 -9.27
N ALA A 94 0.28 16.25 -10.07
CA ALA A 94 1.60 15.77 -9.71
C ALA A 94 2.61 16.94 -9.79
N LEU A 95 2.85 17.59 -8.66
CA LEU A 95 3.83 18.67 -8.51
C LEU A 95 4.95 18.23 -7.58
N LYS A 96 6.16 18.75 -7.83
CA LYS A 96 7.28 18.55 -6.90
C LYS A 96 7.01 19.26 -5.58
N CYS A 97 7.24 18.56 -4.48
CA CYS A 97 7.23 19.13 -3.15
C CYS A 97 8.42 20.08 -2.92
N SER A 98 8.33 20.93 -1.93
CA SER A 98 9.51 21.62 -1.41
C SER A 98 10.48 20.63 -0.77
N LYS A 99 11.76 21.02 -0.69
CA LYS A 99 12.81 20.19 -0.05
C LYS A 99 12.49 19.87 1.42
N GLU A 100 11.84 20.79 2.13
CA GLU A 100 11.40 20.61 3.52
C GLU A 100 10.34 19.49 3.62
N ARG A 101 9.39 19.46 2.70
CA ARG A 101 8.35 18.41 2.65
C ARG A 101 8.92 17.06 2.23
N GLU A 102 9.87 17.03 1.30
CA GLU A 102 10.59 15.81 0.94
C GLU A 102 11.35 15.27 2.15
N ARG A 103 12.09 16.13 2.85
CA ARG A 103 12.80 15.76 4.08
C ARG A 103 11.85 15.26 5.17
N ALA A 104 10.75 15.95 5.41
CA ALA A 104 9.74 15.53 6.38
C ALA A 104 9.16 14.14 6.03
N ALA A 105 8.97 13.85 4.74
CA ALA A 105 8.51 12.53 4.31
C ALA A 105 9.55 11.43 4.56
N MET A 106 10.86 11.70 4.40
CA MET A 106 11.94 10.76 4.75
C MET A 106 11.99 10.50 6.27
N VAL A 107 11.88 11.54 7.08
CA VAL A 107 11.77 11.40 8.56
C VAL A 107 10.52 10.59 8.93
N GLY A 108 9.37 10.84 8.27
CA GLY A 108 8.15 10.07 8.47
C GLY A 108 8.32 8.58 8.13
N PHE A 109 9.06 8.27 7.06
CA PHE A 109 9.38 6.88 6.70
C PHE A 109 10.17 6.18 7.81
N VAL A 110 11.16 6.84 8.41
CA VAL A 110 11.94 6.30 9.54
C VAL A 110 11.10 6.19 10.80
N GLN A 111 10.23 7.17 11.07
CA GLN A 111 9.33 7.13 12.22
C GLN A 111 8.34 5.96 12.13
N CYS A 112 7.82 5.66 10.92
CA CYS A 112 6.94 4.52 10.68
C CYS A 112 7.60 3.19 11.09
N GLU A 113 8.92 3.02 10.90
CA GLU A 113 9.65 1.82 11.35
C GLU A 113 9.60 1.63 12.87
N LYS A 114 9.67 2.71 13.64
CA LYS A 114 9.55 2.65 15.11
C LYS A 114 8.13 2.27 15.52
N GLU A 115 7.15 2.91 14.90
CA GLU A 115 5.74 2.66 15.17
C GLU A 115 5.35 1.21 14.85
N VAL A 116 5.88 0.64 13.76
CA VAL A 116 5.67 -0.78 13.40
C VAL A 116 6.26 -1.71 14.46
N ARG A 117 7.49 -1.44 14.95
CA ARG A 117 8.10 -2.25 16.03
C ARG A 117 7.30 -2.16 17.32
N ASP A 118 6.87 -0.96 17.69
CA ASP A 118 6.11 -0.71 18.91
C ASP A 118 4.71 -1.35 18.81
N ALA A 119 4.12 -1.38 17.62
CA ALA A 119 2.86 -2.05 17.37
C ALA A 119 3.02 -3.58 17.50
N ASP A 120 4.02 -4.19 16.86
CA ASP A 120 4.29 -5.63 16.96
C ASP A 120 4.47 -6.08 18.42
N ALA A 121 5.18 -5.28 19.23
CA ALA A 121 5.43 -5.60 20.63
C ALA A 121 4.16 -5.54 21.52
N ARG A 122 3.11 -4.86 21.05
CA ARG A 122 1.84 -4.71 21.77
C ARG A 122 0.75 -5.69 21.33
N ILE A 123 0.96 -6.41 20.23
CA ILE A 123 -0.03 -7.38 19.75
C ILE A 123 -0.09 -8.57 20.71
N PRO A 124 -1.27 -8.88 21.31
CA PRO A 124 -1.42 -10.01 22.21
C PRO A 124 -1.17 -11.35 21.50
N ASP A 125 -0.64 -12.33 22.24
CA ASP A 125 -0.39 -13.68 21.72
C ASP A 125 -1.65 -14.36 21.16
N GLN A 126 -2.81 -14.09 21.77
CA GLN A 126 -4.09 -14.59 21.27
C GLN A 126 -4.39 -14.06 19.85
N LEU A 127 -4.13 -12.77 19.59
CA LEU A 127 -4.34 -12.19 18.26
C LEU A 127 -3.40 -12.82 17.23
N TRP A 128 -2.14 -13.07 17.60
CA TRP A 128 -1.21 -13.82 16.74
C TRP A 128 -1.68 -15.25 16.48
N SER A 129 -2.26 -15.90 17.47
CA SER A 129 -2.82 -17.25 17.33
C SER A 129 -4.01 -17.26 16.37
N ASP A 130 -4.94 -16.31 16.52
CA ASP A 130 -6.09 -16.15 15.63
C ASP A 130 -5.64 -15.83 14.20
N PHE A 131 -4.69 -14.92 14.05
CA PHE A 131 -4.13 -14.53 12.75
C PHE A 131 -3.51 -15.73 12.02
N ARG A 132 -2.69 -16.54 12.71
CA ARG A 132 -2.10 -17.76 12.13
C ARG A 132 -3.14 -18.77 11.71
N ARG A 133 -4.13 -19.01 12.57
CA ARG A 133 -5.21 -19.98 12.32
C ARG A 133 -6.07 -19.55 11.13
N VAL A 134 -6.48 -18.29 11.09
CA VAL A 134 -7.29 -17.74 9.99
C VAL A 134 -6.48 -17.71 8.70
N GLY A 135 -5.21 -17.28 8.74
CA GLY A 135 -4.33 -17.29 7.57
C GLY A 135 -4.11 -18.70 7.02
N ALA A 136 -3.88 -19.69 7.89
CA ALA A 136 -3.79 -21.09 7.47
C ALA A 136 -5.11 -21.59 6.82
N MET A 137 -6.26 -21.19 7.34
CA MET A 137 -7.56 -21.55 6.75
C MET A 137 -7.76 -20.93 5.36
N LEU A 138 -7.35 -19.67 5.18
CA LEU A 138 -7.50 -18.95 3.92
C LEU A 138 -6.55 -19.48 2.83
N TYR A 139 -5.28 -19.74 3.16
CA TYR A 139 -4.22 -19.87 2.16
C TYR A 139 -3.56 -21.25 2.09
N ALA A 140 -3.92 -22.23 2.93
CA ALA A 140 -3.22 -23.51 3.01
C ALA A 140 -3.02 -24.18 1.63
N GLU A 141 -4.04 -24.18 0.78
CA GLU A 141 -3.97 -24.78 -0.56
C GLU A 141 -2.96 -24.03 -1.45
N ALA A 142 -3.10 -22.71 -1.56
CA ALA A 142 -2.21 -21.89 -2.37
C ALA A 142 -0.76 -21.93 -1.87
N PHE A 143 -0.56 -21.85 -0.56
CA PHE A 143 0.78 -21.88 0.03
C PHE A 143 1.44 -23.26 -0.10
N THR A 144 0.68 -24.34 -0.01
CA THR A 144 1.21 -25.70 -0.25
C THR A 144 1.71 -25.88 -1.68
N ASP A 145 1.00 -25.32 -2.66
CA ASP A 145 1.45 -25.37 -4.07
C ASP A 145 2.77 -24.60 -4.24
N VAL A 146 2.85 -23.36 -3.71
CA VAL A 146 4.06 -22.52 -3.82
C VAL A 146 5.22 -23.12 -3.03
N ASP A 147 4.98 -23.63 -1.82
CA ASP A 147 6.01 -24.27 -0.98
C ASP A 147 6.63 -25.47 -1.71
N ARG A 148 5.80 -26.27 -2.39
CA ARG A 148 6.25 -27.39 -3.22
C ARG A 148 7.05 -26.93 -4.44
N GLU A 149 6.60 -25.87 -5.15
CA GLU A 149 7.35 -25.33 -6.31
C GLU A 149 8.74 -24.84 -5.89
N ILE A 150 8.85 -24.21 -4.70
CA ILE A 150 10.13 -23.80 -4.15
C ILE A 150 11.00 -25.00 -3.79
N TYR A 151 10.45 -25.99 -3.09
CA TYR A 151 11.17 -27.22 -2.73
C TYR A 151 11.72 -27.97 -3.94
N GLU A 152 10.97 -28.01 -5.02
CA GLU A 152 11.34 -28.69 -6.26
C GLU A 152 12.21 -27.82 -7.20
N GLY A 153 12.57 -26.59 -6.81
CA GLY A 153 13.41 -25.70 -7.61
C GLY A 153 12.75 -25.25 -8.93
N ARG A 154 11.41 -25.15 -8.98
CA ARG A 154 10.68 -24.84 -10.22
C ARG A 154 10.35 -23.35 -10.40
N LEU A 155 10.81 -22.49 -9.50
CA LEU A 155 10.62 -21.07 -9.64
C LEU A 155 11.38 -20.49 -10.83
N LEU A 156 10.77 -19.56 -11.56
CA LEU A 156 11.36 -18.91 -12.73
C LEU A 156 11.54 -17.39 -12.45
N PRO A 157 12.72 -16.97 -11.98
CA PRO A 157 13.00 -15.57 -11.75
C PRO A 157 13.00 -14.78 -13.06
N LYS A 158 12.63 -13.49 -12.95
CA LYS A 158 12.66 -12.53 -14.06
C LYS A 158 13.05 -11.15 -13.59
N HIS A 159 13.66 -10.36 -14.49
CA HIS A 159 13.92 -8.96 -14.24
C HIS A 159 12.75 -8.09 -14.69
N GLY A 160 12.30 -7.19 -13.81
CA GLY A 160 11.36 -6.14 -14.17
C GLY A 160 12.03 -4.97 -14.92
N PRO A 161 11.25 -4.07 -15.56
CA PRO A 161 11.77 -2.91 -16.28
C PRO A 161 12.26 -1.79 -15.34
N GLY A 162 11.89 -1.83 -14.06
CA GLY A 162 12.16 -0.78 -13.07
C GLY A 162 13.63 -0.59 -12.74
N ALA A 163 13.97 0.50 -12.06
CA ALA A 163 15.29 0.75 -11.51
C ALA A 163 15.63 -0.24 -10.38
N THR A 164 16.92 -0.48 -10.15
CA THR A 164 17.44 -1.29 -9.04
C THR A 164 18.43 -0.47 -8.21
N ALA A 165 18.63 -0.82 -6.93
CA ALA A 165 19.47 -0.07 -5.99
C ALA A 165 20.95 -0.03 -6.45
N ASP A 166 21.43 -1.09 -7.05
CA ASP A 166 22.73 -1.24 -7.69
C ASP A 166 22.82 -0.57 -9.09
N LYS A 167 21.75 0.11 -9.53
CA LYS A 167 21.68 0.92 -10.75
C LYS A 167 21.89 0.15 -12.06
N LEU A 168 21.72 -1.16 -12.04
CA LEU A 168 21.76 -1.97 -13.26
C LEU A 168 20.51 -1.71 -14.10
N ARG A 169 20.67 -1.65 -15.45
CA ARG A 169 19.60 -1.34 -16.38
C ARG A 169 19.55 -2.33 -17.56
N GLY A 170 18.33 -2.61 -18.02
CA GLY A 170 18.12 -3.50 -19.18
C GLY A 170 18.86 -4.82 -19.03
N ASN A 171 19.58 -5.25 -20.06
CA ASN A 171 20.32 -6.52 -20.06
C ASN A 171 21.50 -6.57 -19.08
N ALA A 172 21.97 -5.41 -18.55
CA ALA A 172 23.02 -5.41 -17.52
C ALA A 172 22.55 -6.10 -16.23
N LYS A 173 21.25 -6.18 -15.97
CA LYS A 173 20.69 -6.90 -14.81
C LYS A 173 21.01 -8.40 -14.80
N PHE A 174 21.31 -9.00 -15.96
CA PHE A 174 21.75 -10.38 -16.07
C PHE A 174 23.27 -10.59 -15.83
N ARG A 175 24.02 -9.48 -15.58
CA ARG A 175 25.46 -9.49 -15.30
C ARG A 175 25.68 -8.94 -13.92
N GLN A 176 25.33 -9.71 -12.90
CA GLN A 176 25.50 -9.35 -11.51
C GLN A 176 26.84 -9.87 -11.02
N ASP A 177 27.61 -9.03 -10.38
CA ASP A 177 28.94 -9.29 -9.80
C ASP A 177 28.85 -9.66 -8.33
N THR A 178 27.69 -9.54 -7.74
CA THR A 178 27.42 -9.86 -6.34
C THR A 178 26.16 -10.68 -6.19
N TRP A 179 26.16 -11.62 -5.24
CA TRP A 179 25.01 -12.43 -4.91
C TRP A 179 24.86 -12.60 -3.39
N PRO A 180 23.71 -12.31 -2.78
CA PRO A 180 23.51 -12.54 -1.35
C PRO A 180 23.58 -14.04 -1.00
N SER A 181 24.46 -14.43 -0.08
CA SER A 181 24.67 -15.83 0.30
C SER A 181 23.41 -16.51 0.84
N ARG A 182 22.50 -15.76 1.45
CA ARG A 182 21.22 -16.30 1.94
C ARG A 182 20.23 -16.69 0.83
N LEU A 183 20.47 -16.26 -0.43
CA LEU A 183 19.67 -16.70 -1.58
C LEU A 183 20.07 -18.11 -2.06
N GLU A 184 21.34 -18.53 -1.81
CA GLU A 184 21.91 -19.76 -2.36
C GLU A 184 21.08 -21.02 -2.09
N ARG A 185 20.39 -21.09 -0.96
CA ARG A 185 19.55 -22.25 -0.63
C ARG A 185 18.35 -22.43 -1.55
N TYR A 186 17.75 -21.36 -2.02
CA TYR A 186 16.51 -21.37 -2.82
C TYR A 186 16.69 -20.83 -4.24
N PHE A 187 17.74 -20.03 -4.42
CA PHE A 187 18.11 -19.40 -5.67
C PHE A 187 19.63 -19.53 -5.87
N PRO A 188 20.15 -20.74 -6.07
CA PRO A 188 21.59 -20.96 -6.26
C PRO A 188 22.09 -20.23 -7.52
N MET A 189 23.17 -19.46 -7.38
CA MET A 189 23.73 -18.67 -8.48
C MET A 189 24.09 -19.52 -9.71
N GLY A 190 24.47 -20.80 -9.49
CA GLY A 190 24.79 -21.73 -10.56
C GLY A 190 23.60 -22.09 -11.46
N GLU A 191 22.37 -21.83 -11.00
CA GLU A 191 21.13 -22.09 -11.77
C GLU A 191 20.49 -20.79 -12.25
N TYR A 192 20.64 -19.72 -11.49
CA TYR A 192 19.85 -18.50 -11.71
C TYR A 192 20.65 -17.34 -12.31
N LEU A 193 22.00 -17.33 -12.24
CA LEU A 193 22.82 -16.24 -12.80
C LEU A 193 23.48 -16.59 -14.13
N ILE A 194 23.50 -17.87 -14.52
CA ILE A 194 24.11 -18.28 -15.77
C ILE A 194 23.08 -18.88 -16.73
N PRO A 195 23.18 -18.61 -18.04
CA PRO A 195 22.22 -19.12 -19.02
C PRO A 195 22.33 -20.62 -19.27
N ASN A 196 23.49 -21.22 -19.02
CA ASN A 196 23.77 -22.66 -19.10
C ASN A 196 25.15 -22.96 -18.50
N TYR A 197 25.45 -24.25 -18.31
CA TYR A 197 26.67 -24.74 -17.67
C TYR A 197 27.99 -24.29 -18.32
N ARG A 198 28.01 -23.88 -19.59
CA ARG A 198 29.22 -23.37 -20.27
C ARG A 198 29.75 -22.08 -19.66
N TYR A 199 28.89 -21.35 -18.97
CA TYR A 199 29.22 -20.11 -18.27
C TYR A 199 29.56 -20.33 -16.80
N TYR A 200 29.70 -21.59 -16.36
CA TYR A 200 29.97 -21.89 -14.95
C TYR A 200 31.25 -21.20 -14.41
N GLY A 201 32.29 -21.09 -15.22
CA GLY A 201 33.50 -20.37 -14.84
C GLY A 201 33.30 -18.88 -14.56
N SER A 202 32.22 -18.24 -15.05
CA SER A 202 31.91 -16.85 -14.73
C SER A 202 31.46 -16.65 -13.29
N LEU A 203 31.03 -17.72 -12.59
CA LEU A 203 30.62 -17.67 -11.20
C LEU A 203 31.78 -17.38 -10.25
N GLU A 204 33.03 -17.70 -10.64
CA GLU A 204 34.23 -17.41 -9.86
C GLU A 204 34.48 -15.91 -9.64
N SER A 205 33.90 -15.06 -10.51
CA SER A 205 33.97 -13.61 -10.40
C SER A 205 32.84 -12.97 -9.60
N ILE A 206 31.92 -13.76 -9.05
CA ILE A 206 30.76 -13.27 -8.31
C ILE A 206 31.08 -13.29 -6.82
N ASP A 207 31.01 -12.13 -6.20
CA ASP A 207 31.19 -11.98 -4.75
C ASP A 207 29.92 -12.42 -4.01
N LEU A 208 30.06 -13.42 -3.13
CA LEU A 208 29.00 -13.83 -2.22
C LEU A 208 28.92 -12.87 -1.04
N LEU A 209 27.82 -12.13 -0.93
CA LEU A 209 27.59 -11.17 0.14
C LEU A 209 27.08 -11.89 1.40
N GLU A 210 27.84 -11.79 2.48
CA GLU A 210 27.41 -12.31 3.79
C GLU A 210 26.15 -11.59 4.32
N PRO A 211 25.34 -12.26 5.18
CA PRO A 211 24.17 -11.63 5.77
C PRO A 211 24.53 -10.34 6.52
N GLY A 212 23.96 -9.23 6.08
CA GLY A 212 24.23 -7.90 6.62
C GLY A 212 25.17 -7.05 5.78
N SER A 213 25.87 -7.62 4.79
CA SER A 213 26.68 -6.88 3.79
C SER A 213 25.89 -6.60 2.51
N GLU A 214 24.64 -7.10 2.42
CA GLU A 214 23.83 -6.91 1.22
C GLU A 214 23.57 -5.42 0.96
N THR A 215 23.47 -5.08 -0.32
CA THR A 215 23.06 -3.75 -0.76
C THR A 215 21.72 -3.38 -0.14
N PRO A 216 21.59 -2.24 0.56
CA PRO A 216 20.31 -1.81 1.11
C PRO A 216 19.33 -1.38 0.00
N VAL A 217 18.05 -1.39 0.31
CA VAL A 217 17.03 -0.72 -0.49
C VAL A 217 17.40 0.76 -0.63
N SER A 218 17.41 1.29 -1.83
CA SER A 218 17.61 2.74 -2.06
C SER A 218 16.28 3.47 -1.96
N VAL A 219 16.11 4.31 -0.95
CA VAL A 219 14.87 5.06 -0.72
C VAL A 219 14.88 6.34 -1.54
N VAL A 220 13.81 6.58 -2.29
CA VAL A 220 13.63 7.75 -3.14
C VAL A 220 12.27 8.41 -2.95
N SER A 221 12.21 9.72 -3.15
CA SER A 221 10.96 10.46 -3.25
C SER A 221 10.50 10.56 -4.69
N VAL A 222 9.21 10.29 -4.93
CA VAL A 222 8.58 10.44 -6.24
C VAL A 222 7.45 11.47 -6.11
N PRO A 223 7.32 12.43 -7.04
CA PRO A 223 6.22 13.39 -7.02
C PRO A 223 4.87 12.69 -6.98
N LYS A 224 4.02 13.08 -6.05
CA LYS A 224 2.62 12.62 -5.94
C LYS A 224 1.67 13.80 -5.91
N THR A 225 1.84 14.68 -4.94
CA THR A 225 1.09 15.92 -4.79
C THR A 225 2.03 16.99 -4.24
N LEU A 226 1.64 18.26 -4.30
CA LEU A 226 2.44 19.33 -3.68
C LEU A 226 2.54 19.19 -2.15
N LYS A 227 1.56 18.52 -1.53
CA LYS A 227 1.52 18.31 -0.07
C LYS A 227 2.59 17.35 0.41
N THR A 228 2.72 16.21 -0.25
CA THR A 228 3.64 15.15 0.14
C THR A 228 4.07 14.34 -1.08
N PRO A 229 5.35 13.95 -1.18
CA PRO A 229 5.81 13.00 -2.19
C PRO A 229 5.37 11.58 -1.81
N ARG A 230 5.53 10.64 -2.69
CA ARG A 230 5.50 9.20 -2.39
C ARG A 230 6.91 8.73 -2.12
N ILE A 231 7.11 8.01 -1.02
CA ILE A 231 8.39 7.37 -0.72
C ILE A 231 8.35 5.95 -1.28
N ILE A 232 9.37 5.62 -2.08
CA ILE A 232 9.50 4.30 -2.72
C ILE A 232 10.88 3.75 -2.37
N GLY A 233 10.95 2.47 -2.03
CA GLY A 233 12.21 1.76 -1.91
C GLY A 233 12.52 1.02 -3.20
N ILE A 234 13.71 1.24 -3.73
CA ILE A 234 14.22 0.56 -4.92
C ILE A 234 15.03 -0.64 -4.42
N GLU A 235 14.60 -1.84 -4.78
CA GLU A 235 15.25 -3.09 -4.37
C GLU A 235 16.58 -3.33 -5.09
N PRO A 236 17.56 -4.03 -4.47
CA PRO A 236 18.71 -4.59 -5.16
C PRO A 236 18.29 -5.59 -6.24
N THR A 237 19.08 -5.70 -7.32
CA THR A 237 18.76 -6.52 -8.49
C THR A 237 18.54 -7.99 -8.12
N ALA A 238 19.42 -8.59 -7.33
CA ALA A 238 19.31 -9.98 -6.91
C ALA A 238 18.03 -10.25 -6.09
N MET A 239 17.70 -9.34 -5.15
CA MET A 239 16.49 -9.44 -4.33
C MET A 239 15.23 -9.33 -5.18
N GLN A 240 15.16 -8.30 -6.03
CA GLN A 240 14.02 -8.10 -6.92
C GLN A 240 13.82 -9.27 -7.89
N TYR A 241 14.90 -9.84 -8.41
CA TYR A 241 14.89 -10.98 -9.31
C TYR A 241 14.23 -12.21 -8.64
N SER A 242 14.70 -12.56 -7.45
CA SER A 242 14.16 -13.67 -6.66
C SER A 242 12.73 -13.43 -6.18
N GLN A 243 12.42 -12.19 -5.74
CA GLN A 243 11.07 -11.80 -5.32
C GLN A 243 10.05 -11.95 -6.44
N GLN A 244 10.41 -11.65 -7.70
CA GLN A 244 9.52 -11.79 -8.85
C GLN A 244 9.09 -13.24 -9.06
N ALA A 245 9.99 -14.20 -8.88
CA ALA A 245 9.68 -15.63 -9.01
C ALA A 245 8.62 -16.07 -7.98
N ILE A 246 8.81 -15.70 -6.72
CA ILE A 246 7.85 -16.03 -5.66
C ILE A 246 6.52 -15.29 -5.88
N ALA A 247 6.54 -14.02 -6.27
CA ALA A 247 5.33 -13.24 -6.51
C ALA A 247 4.47 -13.84 -7.63
N ASP A 248 5.09 -14.27 -8.74
CA ASP A 248 4.37 -14.91 -9.85
C ASP A 248 3.73 -16.23 -9.41
N SER A 249 4.49 -17.09 -8.70
CA SER A 249 3.98 -18.36 -8.18
C SER A 249 2.82 -18.13 -7.20
N LEU A 250 2.96 -17.17 -6.26
CA LEU A 250 1.88 -16.80 -5.34
C LEU A 250 0.62 -16.35 -6.08
N TRP A 251 0.73 -15.46 -7.07
CA TRP A 251 -0.43 -14.98 -7.82
C TRP A 251 -1.11 -16.11 -8.61
N ILE A 252 -0.35 -17.02 -9.20
CA ILE A 252 -0.89 -18.18 -9.90
C ILE A 252 -1.65 -19.09 -8.91
N ALA A 253 -1.05 -19.39 -7.77
CA ALA A 253 -1.65 -20.25 -6.76
C ALA A 253 -2.91 -19.63 -6.13
N LEU A 254 -2.87 -18.34 -5.77
CA LEU A 254 -4.02 -17.63 -5.21
C LEU A 254 -5.21 -17.57 -6.17
N LYS A 255 -4.95 -17.41 -7.49
CA LYS A 255 -6.01 -17.40 -8.51
C LYS A 255 -6.66 -18.75 -8.77
N LYS A 256 -6.01 -19.87 -8.42
CA LYS A 256 -6.60 -21.21 -8.52
C LYS A 256 -7.71 -21.44 -7.49
N VAL A 257 -7.66 -20.75 -6.37
CA VAL A 257 -8.63 -20.87 -5.28
C VAL A 257 -9.75 -19.86 -5.51
N ASP A 258 -10.97 -20.33 -5.78
CA ASP A 258 -12.09 -19.49 -6.26
C ASP A 258 -12.44 -18.32 -5.35
N TYR A 259 -12.54 -18.55 -4.03
CA TYR A 259 -12.85 -17.45 -3.10
C TYR A 259 -11.70 -16.45 -2.99
N LEU A 260 -10.43 -16.88 -3.05
CA LEU A 260 -9.29 -15.96 -3.05
C LEU A 260 -9.23 -15.13 -4.34
N ARG A 261 -9.50 -15.74 -5.50
CA ARG A 261 -9.60 -15.02 -6.76
C ARG A 261 -10.67 -13.94 -6.73
N ALA A 262 -11.79 -14.20 -6.05
CA ALA A 262 -12.87 -13.23 -5.91
C ALA A 262 -12.54 -12.11 -4.92
N MET A 263 -11.82 -12.43 -3.82
CA MET A 263 -11.54 -11.50 -2.73
C MET A 263 -10.25 -10.69 -2.91
N LEU A 264 -9.28 -11.18 -3.70
CA LEU A 264 -7.99 -10.51 -3.97
C LEU A 264 -7.99 -9.94 -5.39
N GLY A 265 -8.32 -8.69 -5.54
CA GLY A 265 -8.66 -8.06 -6.82
C GLY A 265 -7.72 -6.95 -7.28
N HIS A 266 -6.41 -7.02 -7.01
CA HIS A 266 -5.45 -5.95 -7.30
C HIS A 266 -5.31 -5.55 -8.78
N THR A 267 -5.66 -6.44 -9.72
CA THR A 267 -5.59 -6.18 -11.18
C THR A 267 -6.96 -5.89 -11.80
N ASP A 268 -8.04 -6.01 -11.04
CA ASP A 268 -9.41 -5.97 -11.57
C ASP A 268 -10.15 -4.71 -11.13
N GLN A 269 -9.69 -3.56 -11.61
CA GLN A 269 -10.24 -2.24 -11.29
C GLN A 269 -11.72 -2.04 -11.69
N PRO A 270 -12.23 -2.57 -12.84
CA PRO A 270 -13.65 -2.46 -13.16
C PRO A 270 -14.58 -3.01 -12.09
N VAL A 271 -14.26 -4.16 -11.50
CA VAL A 271 -15.06 -4.74 -10.40
C VAL A 271 -15.03 -3.84 -9.16
N ASN A 272 -13.87 -3.28 -8.82
CA ASN A 272 -13.73 -2.37 -7.69
C ASN A 272 -14.58 -1.10 -7.89
N ASN A 273 -14.56 -0.52 -9.10
CA ASN A 273 -15.40 0.63 -9.45
C ASN A 273 -16.89 0.31 -9.34
N GLN A 274 -17.32 -0.87 -9.79
CA GLN A 274 -18.72 -1.32 -9.70
C GLN A 274 -19.14 -1.46 -8.24
N LEU A 275 -18.34 -2.11 -7.39
CA LEU A 275 -18.61 -2.27 -5.95
C LEU A 275 -18.68 -0.90 -5.24
N ALA A 276 -17.77 0.02 -5.56
CA ALA A 276 -17.79 1.37 -5.01
C ALA A 276 -19.07 2.13 -5.40
N CYS A 277 -19.51 2.01 -6.65
CA CYS A 277 -20.76 2.61 -7.14
C CYS A 277 -21.99 1.99 -6.43
N GLU A 278 -22.03 0.67 -6.29
CA GLU A 278 -23.10 -0.03 -5.59
C GLU A 278 -23.14 0.36 -4.11
N GLY A 279 -22.01 0.38 -3.42
CA GLY A 279 -21.90 0.80 -2.03
C GLY A 279 -22.38 2.23 -1.83
N SER A 280 -22.00 3.14 -2.73
CA SER A 280 -22.44 4.54 -2.72
C SER A 280 -23.96 4.69 -2.90
N ARG A 281 -24.57 3.84 -3.76
CA ARG A 281 -26.01 3.87 -4.04
C ARG A 281 -26.85 3.21 -2.96
N THR A 282 -26.37 2.10 -2.38
CA THR A 282 -27.17 1.25 -1.50
C THR A 282 -26.86 1.44 -0.01
N GLY A 283 -25.69 2.02 0.31
CA GLY A 283 -25.19 2.09 1.68
C GLY A 283 -24.81 0.74 2.30
N LYS A 284 -24.79 -0.36 1.50
CA LYS A 284 -24.53 -1.72 1.99
C LYS A 284 -23.05 -2.12 1.97
N LEU A 285 -22.20 -1.41 1.23
CA LEU A 285 -20.78 -1.65 1.13
C LEU A 285 -20.01 -0.40 1.55
N ALA A 286 -18.88 -0.57 2.21
CA ALA A 286 -17.99 0.50 2.60
C ALA A 286 -16.62 0.33 1.89
N THR A 287 -16.02 1.44 1.47
CA THR A 287 -14.64 1.47 0.98
C THR A 287 -13.73 2.02 2.07
N LEU A 288 -12.75 1.24 2.48
CA LEU A 288 -11.74 1.63 3.47
C LEU A 288 -10.42 1.91 2.76
N ASP A 289 -9.86 3.10 2.98
CA ASP A 289 -8.53 3.49 2.50
C ASP A 289 -7.60 3.60 3.72
N LEU A 290 -6.50 2.83 3.69
CA LEU A 290 -5.55 2.79 4.79
C LEU A 290 -4.37 3.71 4.51
N SER A 291 -4.04 4.56 5.48
CA SER A 291 -2.85 5.41 5.39
C SER A 291 -1.58 4.58 5.56
N GLU A 292 -0.62 4.74 4.65
CA GLU A 292 0.69 4.06 4.69
C GLU A 292 0.55 2.52 4.75
N ALA A 293 -0.46 1.98 4.08
CA ALA A 293 -0.87 0.58 4.18
C ALA A 293 0.31 -0.40 4.06
N SER A 294 1.08 -0.35 2.96
CA SER A 294 2.25 -1.20 2.73
C SER A 294 3.36 -1.00 3.77
N ASP A 295 3.54 0.24 4.25
CA ASP A 295 4.57 0.57 5.23
C ASP A 295 4.24 0.05 6.64
N ARG A 296 2.97 -0.33 6.89
CA ARG A 296 2.52 -0.84 8.19
C ARG A 296 2.37 -2.37 8.27
N VAL A 297 2.58 -3.08 7.16
CA VAL A 297 2.71 -4.53 7.19
C VAL A 297 4.08 -4.91 7.74
N SER A 298 4.12 -5.42 8.96
CA SER A 298 5.38 -5.82 9.60
C SER A 298 5.90 -7.16 9.10
N ASN A 299 7.20 -7.38 9.26
CA ASN A 299 7.79 -8.69 9.00
C ASN A 299 7.22 -9.78 9.92
N GLN A 300 6.73 -9.43 11.12
CA GLN A 300 6.10 -10.39 12.03
C GLN A 300 4.77 -10.92 11.49
N HIS A 301 3.95 -10.05 10.85
CA HIS A 301 2.74 -10.51 10.17
C HIS A 301 3.07 -11.59 9.13
N VAL A 302 4.07 -11.36 8.30
CA VAL A 302 4.44 -12.26 7.22
C VAL A 302 5.02 -13.58 7.76
N ARG A 303 5.90 -13.52 8.75
CA ARG A 303 6.45 -14.70 9.41
C ARG A 303 5.36 -15.56 10.06
N ASN A 304 4.37 -14.93 10.68
CA ASN A 304 3.24 -15.64 11.27
C ASN A 304 2.32 -16.23 10.17
N LEU A 305 2.10 -15.51 9.08
CA LEU A 305 1.25 -15.96 7.97
C LEU A 305 1.82 -17.20 7.28
N LEU A 306 3.14 -17.24 7.06
CA LEU A 306 3.83 -18.28 6.30
C LEU A 306 4.39 -19.42 7.17
N ARG A 307 4.22 -19.37 8.50
CA ARG A 307 4.88 -20.24 9.46
C ARG A 307 4.77 -21.73 9.17
N ASN A 308 3.66 -22.19 8.61
CA ASN A 308 3.39 -23.60 8.35
C ASN A 308 3.97 -24.12 7.03
N HIS A 309 4.58 -23.25 6.22
CA HIS A 309 5.12 -23.56 4.88
C HIS A 309 6.59 -23.18 4.87
N VAL A 310 7.45 -24.13 5.26
CA VAL A 310 8.85 -23.85 5.60
C VAL A 310 9.66 -23.31 4.43
N HIS A 311 9.50 -23.89 3.23
CA HIS A 311 10.25 -23.47 2.05
C HIS A 311 9.79 -22.07 1.58
N LEU A 312 8.49 -21.82 1.56
CA LEU A 312 7.93 -20.51 1.22
C LEU A 312 8.35 -19.46 2.24
N HIS A 313 8.24 -19.76 3.56
CA HIS A 313 8.67 -18.85 4.62
C HIS A 313 10.14 -18.47 4.48
N ASP A 314 11.02 -19.47 4.33
CA ASP A 314 12.47 -19.26 4.27
C ASP A 314 12.91 -18.58 2.98
N ALA A 315 12.30 -18.92 1.83
CA ALA A 315 12.58 -18.26 0.55
C ALA A 315 12.17 -16.78 0.55
N VAL A 316 11.00 -16.47 1.14
CA VAL A 316 10.54 -15.08 1.33
C VAL A 316 11.49 -14.32 2.27
N ASP A 317 11.92 -14.90 3.40
CA ASP A 317 12.90 -14.26 4.29
C ASP A 317 14.28 -14.12 3.61
N ALA A 318 14.67 -15.07 2.77
CA ALA A 318 15.94 -15.03 2.02
C ALA A 318 15.98 -13.88 1.01
N CYS A 319 14.90 -13.61 0.29
CA CYS A 319 14.85 -12.53 -0.72
C CYS A 319 14.33 -11.19 -0.16
N ARG A 320 13.94 -11.12 1.10
CA ARG A 320 13.52 -9.87 1.73
C ARG A 320 14.71 -8.94 2.01
N SER A 321 14.65 -7.68 1.58
CA SER A 321 15.62 -6.66 1.98
C SER A 321 15.44 -6.28 3.45
N ARG A 322 16.53 -6.25 4.20
CA ARG A 322 16.52 -6.02 5.67
C ARG A 322 16.93 -4.62 6.08
N LYS A 323 17.55 -3.87 5.16
CA LYS A 323 18.06 -2.51 5.38
C LYS A 323 17.61 -1.59 4.27
N ALA A 324 17.48 -0.31 4.58
CA ALA A 324 17.20 0.74 3.61
C ALA A 324 18.17 1.91 3.82
N ASP A 325 18.67 2.45 2.72
CA ASP A 325 19.46 3.69 2.69
C ASP A 325 18.50 4.86 2.44
N VAL A 326 18.28 5.67 3.47
CA VAL A 326 17.31 6.77 3.49
C VAL A 326 18.04 8.10 3.37
N PRO A 327 17.82 8.90 2.33
CA PRO A 327 18.48 10.18 2.14
C PRO A 327 18.33 11.10 3.34
N GLY A 328 19.47 11.51 3.91
CA GLY A 328 19.55 12.39 5.10
C GLY A 328 19.42 11.68 6.45
N GLU A 329 19.00 10.41 6.48
CA GLU A 329 18.84 9.62 7.71
C GLU A 329 19.84 8.44 7.79
N GLY A 330 20.48 8.08 6.66
CA GLY A 330 21.43 6.97 6.57
C GLY A 330 20.80 5.59 6.46
N ILE A 331 21.58 4.55 6.76
CA ILE A 331 21.14 3.16 6.64
C ILE A 331 20.37 2.75 7.90
N ILE A 332 19.13 2.35 7.72
CA ILE A 332 18.24 1.88 8.79
C ILE A 332 17.87 0.41 8.60
N ARG A 333 17.49 -0.26 9.69
CA ARG A 333 16.94 -1.62 9.68
C ARG A 333 15.43 -1.57 9.57
N LEU A 334 14.88 -2.31 8.59
CA LEU A 334 13.44 -2.36 8.32
C LEU A 334 12.71 -3.31 9.30
N ALA A 335 11.66 -2.82 9.93
CA ALA A 335 10.67 -3.59 10.66
C ALA A 335 9.47 -3.99 9.77
N LYS A 336 9.07 -3.08 8.85
CA LYS A 336 8.09 -3.43 7.81
C LYS A 336 8.59 -4.61 6.98
N PHE A 337 7.68 -5.35 6.42
CA PHE A 337 8.00 -6.48 5.56
C PHE A 337 8.75 -6.05 4.30
N ALA A 338 8.18 -5.11 3.57
CA ALA A 338 8.69 -4.66 2.29
C ALA A 338 8.36 -3.16 2.05
N THR A 339 9.06 -2.55 1.12
CA THR A 339 8.72 -1.23 0.57
C THR A 339 7.94 -1.40 -0.74
N MET A 340 7.29 -0.35 -1.23
CA MET A 340 6.50 -0.40 -2.48
C MET A 340 7.27 -0.86 -3.72
N GLY A 341 8.62 -0.86 -3.69
CA GLY A 341 9.44 -1.35 -4.80
C GLY A 341 9.66 -2.85 -4.81
N SER A 342 9.35 -3.55 -3.72
CA SER A 342 9.44 -5.01 -3.64
C SER A 342 8.32 -5.67 -4.45
N ALA A 343 8.65 -6.72 -5.21
CA ALA A 343 7.65 -7.50 -5.94
C ALA A 343 6.68 -8.25 -5.00
N LEU A 344 7.10 -8.52 -3.77
CA LEU A 344 6.28 -9.20 -2.76
C LEU A 344 5.41 -8.23 -1.95
N CYS A 345 5.58 -6.91 -2.09
CA CYS A 345 4.87 -5.93 -1.28
C CYS A 345 3.36 -6.10 -1.40
N PHE A 346 2.80 -5.91 -2.58
CA PHE A 346 1.35 -5.94 -2.79
C PHE A 346 0.69 -7.31 -2.56
N PRO A 347 1.21 -8.44 -3.07
CA PRO A 347 0.58 -9.74 -2.81
C PRO A 347 0.54 -10.07 -1.33
N VAL A 348 1.60 -9.78 -0.59
CA VAL A 348 1.68 -10.08 0.84
C VAL A 348 0.82 -9.12 1.65
N GLU A 349 0.82 -7.83 1.31
CA GLU A 349 -0.06 -6.82 1.91
C GLU A 349 -1.53 -7.23 1.81
N ALA A 350 -1.98 -7.60 0.60
CA ALA A 350 -3.36 -8.02 0.37
C ALA A 350 -3.73 -9.27 1.19
N MET A 351 -2.83 -10.25 1.30
CA MET A 351 -3.05 -11.44 2.12
C MET A 351 -3.11 -11.11 3.62
N VAL A 352 -2.25 -10.24 4.11
CA VAL A 352 -2.27 -9.80 5.52
C VAL A 352 -3.59 -9.10 5.82
N PHE A 353 -4.02 -8.17 4.99
CA PHE A 353 -5.27 -7.43 5.20
C PHE A 353 -6.49 -8.34 5.13
N LEU A 354 -6.57 -9.24 4.16
CA LEU A 354 -7.67 -10.20 4.08
C LEU A 354 -7.72 -11.09 5.33
N THR A 355 -6.56 -11.50 5.85
CA THR A 355 -6.49 -12.27 7.12
C THR A 355 -7.03 -11.45 8.29
N MET A 356 -6.62 -10.18 8.41
CA MET A 356 -7.08 -9.30 9.50
C MET A 356 -8.58 -9.02 9.41
N ILE A 357 -9.13 -8.85 8.20
CA ILE A 357 -10.58 -8.70 7.99
C ILE A 357 -11.31 -9.93 8.52
N PHE A 358 -10.87 -11.14 8.17
CA PHE A 358 -11.53 -12.37 8.64
C PHE A 358 -11.33 -12.62 10.15
N VAL A 359 -10.23 -12.22 10.73
CA VAL A 359 -10.08 -12.21 12.21
C VAL A 359 -11.10 -11.25 12.85
N GLY A 360 -11.33 -10.08 12.24
CA GLY A 360 -12.36 -9.13 12.68
C GLY A 360 -13.77 -9.69 12.55
N ILE A 361 -14.10 -10.30 11.41
CA ILE A 361 -15.42 -10.94 11.14
C ILE A 361 -15.68 -12.05 12.16
N GLU A 362 -14.71 -12.91 12.46
CA GLU A 362 -14.85 -13.98 13.45
C GLU A 362 -15.21 -13.44 14.83
N ARG A 363 -14.56 -12.35 15.23
CA ARG A 363 -14.83 -11.70 16.52
C ARG A 363 -16.20 -11.06 16.58
N GLU A 364 -16.60 -10.38 15.50
CA GLU A 364 -17.92 -9.73 15.41
C GLU A 364 -19.04 -10.76 15.41
N LEU A 365 -18.90 -11.86 14.67
CA LEU A 365 -19.87 -12.95 14.65
C LEU A 365 -19.86 -13.80 15.94
N ASN A 366 -18.83 -13.65 16.78
CA ASN A 366 -18.59 -14.50 17.94
C ASN A 366 -18.72 -16.01 17.63
N THR A 367 -18.21 -16.41 16.46
CA THR A 367 -18.33 -17.77 15.91
C THR A 367 -17.07 -18.13 15.16
N SER A 368 -16.47 -19.28 15.47
CA SER A 368 -15.28 -19.76 14.77
C SER A 368 -15.50 -19.88 13.26
N LEU A 369 -14.60 -19.31 12.49
CA LEU A 369 -14.66 -19.38 11.03
C LEU A 369 -14.56 -20.83 10.53
N SER A 370 -15.29 -21.08 9.46
CA SER A 370 -15.19 -22.29 8.66
C SER A 370 -15.02 -21.91 7.16
N ARG A 371 -14.60 -22.85 6.33
CA ARG A 371 -14.53 -22.60 4.87
C ARG A 371 -15.88 -22.20 4.29
N ARG A 372 -16.98 -22.70 4.84
CA ARG A 372 -18.34 -22.32 4.42
C ARG A 372 -18.60 -20.85 4.73
N ILE A 373 -18.34 -20.42 5.98
CA ILE A 373 -18.51 -19.02 6.37
C ILE A 373 -17.66 -18.11 5.51
N ILE A 374 -16.39 -18.46 5.25
CA ILE A 374 -15.52 -17.67 4.34
C ILE A 374 -16.15 -17.54 2.96
N SER A 375 -16.70 -18.62 2.40
CA SER A 375 -17.36 -18.60 1.09
C SER A 375 -18.61 -17.73 1.06
N ASP A 376 -19.34 -17.63 2.16
CA ASP A 376 -20.54 -16.78 2.27
C ASP A 376 -20.22 -15.28 2.17
N PHE A 377 -18.96 -14.88 2.42
CA PHE A 377 -18.46 -13.52 2.25
C PHE A 377 -17.91 -13.20 0.85
N VAL A 378 -17.95 -14.15 -0.09
CA VAL A 378 -17.59 -13.88 -1.49
C VAL A 378 -18.56 -12.84 -2.07
N GLY A 379 -18.00 -11.79 -2.67
CA GLY A 379 -18.78 -10.64 -3.15
C GLY A 379 -19.10 -9.55 -2.10
N GLN A 380 -18.80 -9.82 -0.82
CA GLN A 380 -18.97 -8.86 0.27
C GLN A 380 -17.63 -8.30 0.78
N VAL A 381 -16.56 -9.09 0.70
CA VAL A 381 -15.19 -8.70 1.10
C VAL A 381 -14.28 -8.72 -0.11
N ARG A 382 -13.54 -7.63 -0.33
CA ARG A 382 -12.54 -7.53 -1.38
C ARG A 382 -11.39 -6.62 -0.96
N VAL A 383 -10.17 -7.08 -1.21
CA VAL A 383 -8.92 -6.33 -1.04
C VAL A 383 -8.29 -6.07 -2.40
N PHE A 384 -7.87 -4.80 -2.67
CA PHE A 384 -7.32 -4.40 -3.97
C PHE A 384 -6.31 -3.24 -3.86
#